data_51d6139026ae1e76b3102d700da12b3b
#
_entry.id   51d6139026ae1e76b3102d700da12b3b
#
_cell.length_a   1.000
_cell.length_b   1.000
_cell.length_c   1.000
_cell.angle_alpha   90.00
_cell.angle_beta   90.00
_cell.angle_gamma   90.00
#
_symmetry.space_group_name_H-M   'P 1'
#
loop_
_entity.id
_entity.type
_entity.pdbx_description
1 polymer ?
#
loop_
_entity_poly.entity_id
_entity_poly.type
_entity_poly.pdbx_seq_one_letter_code
_entity_poly.pdbx_strand_id
1 'polypeptide(L)'
;MFIAFEGLDGSGSSTQSRLLAKKLEANGHAVLLTKEPTSDSPIGKMIREVLQHKWDCSPDGLQLLFSADRAEHLKNKIEPALKNGQIVITDRYFFSTIAYGALAVDDAEWLKQLSKHFRVPDITFLFRLDPKTCIERIQGRGSDFELFEQHDKLETIWRTYEKIAEEYPHFHLIDASKSIDEISDEIWKIVSGEL
;
A
#
# COMPACT_ATOMS: atom_id res chain seq x y z
N MET A 1 -6.69 -15.23 4.92
CA MET A 1 -5.74 -14.24 5.46
C MET A 1 -5.60 -13.10 4.46
N PHE A 2 -5.64 -11.86 4.92
CA PHE A 2 -5.48 -10.65 4.10
C PHE A 2 -4.30 -9.82 4.60
N ILE A 3 -3.30 -9.61 3.73
CA ILE A 3 -2.02 -8.97 4.06
C ILE A 3 -1.87 -7.70 3.21
N ALA A 4 -1.55 -6.57 3.85
CA ALA A 4 -1.25 -5.31 3.17
C ALA A 4 0.23 -4.95 3.31
N PHE A 5 0.79 -4.39 2.25
CA PHE A 5 2.15 -3.83 2.19
C PHE A 5 2.06 -2.31 2.01
N GLU A 6 2.61 -1.56 2.94
CA GLU A 6 2.54 -0.11 3.02
C GLU A 6 3.93 0.51 3.17
N GLY A 7 4.06 1.77 2.80
CA GLY A 7 5.30 2.53 2.96
C GLY A 7 5.43 3.61 1.90
N LEU A 8 6.56 4.31 1.95
CA LEU A 8 6.88 5.33 0.95
C LEU A 8 7.17 4.70 -0.42
N ASP A 9 6.96 5.47 -1.49
CA ASP A 9 7.43 5.08 -2.81
C ASP A 9 8.94 4.87 -2.77
N GLY A 10 9.43 3.81 -3.42
CA GLY A 10 10.84 3.45 -3.34
C GLY A 10 11.25 2.60 -2.13
N SER A 11 10.38 2.38 -1.13
CA SER A 11 10.70 1.59 0.07
C SER A 11 10.94 0.10 -0.19
N GLY A 12 10.44 -0.45 -1.31
CA GLY A 12 10.61 -1.86 -1.68
C GLY A 12 9.40 -2.76 -1.40
N SER A 13 8.28 -2.22 -0.91
CA SER A 13 7.03 -2.94 -0.63
C SER A 13 6.58 -3.85 -1.79
N SER A 14 6.55 -3.31 -3.01
CA SER A 14 6.18 -4.06 -4.22
C SER A 14 7.11 -5.24 -4.56
N THR A 15 8.38 -5.18 -4.17
CA THR A 15 9.31 -6.28 -4.35
C THR A 15 9.02 -7.39 -3.36
N GLN A 16 8.84 -7.02 -2.10
CA GLN A 16 8.60 -7.96 -1.01
C GLN A 16 7.23 -8.63 -1.09
N SER A 17 6.19 -7.89 -1.52
CA SER A 17 4.87 -8.48 -1.75
C SER A 17 4.89 -9.61 -2.81
N ARG A 18 5.67 -9.40 -3.90
CA ARG A 18 5.88 -10.44 -4.92
C ARG A 18 6.71 -11.63 -4.42
N LEU A 19 7.72 -11.38 -3.60
CA LEU A 19 8.54 -12.46 -3.02
C LEU A 19 7.72 -13.30 -2.03
N LEU A 20 6.92 -12.66 -1.18
CA LEU A 20 6.03 -13.36 -0.27
C LEU A 20 5.00 -14.21 -1.03
N ALA A 21 4.37 -13.65 -2.07
CA ALA A 21 3.41 -14.39 -2.89
C ALA A 21 4.03 -15.67 -3.47
N LYS A 22 5.21 -15.58 -4.09
CA LYS A 22 5.94 -16.74 -4.63
C LYS A 22 6.28 -17.76 -3.56
N LYS A 23 6.71 -17.29 -2.37
CA LYS A 23 7.09 -18.18 -1.26
C LYS A 23 5.87 -18.94 -0.71
N LEU A 24 4.72 -18.28 -0.60
CA LEU A 24 3.46 -18.91 -0.22
C LEU A 24 2.98 -19.93 -1.26
N GLU A 25 3.00 -19.57 -2.54
CA GLU A 25 2.64 -20.49 -3.64
C GLU A 25 3.54 -21.75 -3.66
N ALA A 26 4.86 -21.57 -3.45
CA ALA A 26 5.81 -22.67 -3.36
C ALA A 26 5.55 -23.58 -2.14
N ASN A 27 4.88 -23.09 -1.11
CA ASN A 27 4.45 -23.86 0.05
C ASN A 27 2.99 -24.37 -0.06
N GLY A 28 2.41 -24.32 -1.26
CA GLY A 28 1.11 -24.93 -1.56
C GLY A 28 -0.12 -24.07 -1.25
N HIS A 29 0.05 -22.79 -0.92
CA HIS A 29 -1.05 -21.88 -0.66
C HIS A 29 -1.56 -21.26 -1.97
N ALA A 30 -2.87 -21.13 -2.10
CA ALA A 30 -3.48 -20.34 -3.16
C ALA A 30 -3.39 -18.84 -2.80
N VAL A 31 -2.78 -18.03 -3.68
CA VAL A 31 -2.50 -16.62 -3.40
C VAL A 31 -3.15 -15.72 -4.46
N LEU A 32 -3.77 -14.64 -4.02
CA LEU A 32 -4.12 -13.49 -4.86
C LEU A 32 -3.14 -12.35 -4.53
N LEU A 33 -2.21 -12.06 -5.43
CA LEU A 33 -1.38 -10.85 -5.36
C LEU A 33 -2.05 -9.73 -6.16
N THR A 34 -2.30 -8.60 -5.51
CA THR A 34 -2.96 -7.45 -6.11
C THR A 34 -2.34 -6.13 -5.64
N LYS A 35 -2.84 -4.99 -6.11
CA LYS A 35 -2.36 -3.66 -5.69
C LYS A 35 -3.43 -2.59 -5.84
N GLU A 36 -3.24 -1.46 -5.17
CA GLU A 36 -4.02 -0.24 -5.33
C GLU A 36 -3.12 0.97 -5.68
N PRO A 37 -3.60 1.88 -6.55
CA PRO A 37 -4.83 1.77 -7.32
C PRO A 37 -4.78 0.59 -8.29
N THR A 38 -5.96 -0.01 -8.56
CA THR A 38 -6.05 -1.17 -9.45
C THR A 38 -5.62 -0.82 -10.87
N SER A 39 -4.99 -1.77 -11.59
CA SER A 39 -4.45 -1.49 -12.93
C SER A 39 -5.47 -1.70 -14.06
N ASP A 40 -6.47 -2.49 -13.82
CA ASP A 40 -7.43 -2.98 -14.81
C ASP A 40 -8.84 -2.37 -14.68
N SER A 41 -9.16 -1.72 -13.54
CA SER A 41 -10.43 -1.03 -13.38
C SER A 41 -10.48 0.32 -14.12
N PRO A 42 -11.65 0.77 -14.54
CA PRO A 42 -11.83 2.13 -15.08
C PRO A 42 -11.42 3.21 -14.06
N ILE A 43 -11.78 3.04 -12.79
CA ILE A 43 -11.48 3.99 -11.70
C ILE A 43 -9.98 4.06 -11.46
N GLY A 44 -9.30 2.91 -11.36
CA GLY A 44 -7.85 2.88 -11.21
C GLY A 44 -7.08 3.49 -12.38
N LYS A 45 -7.65 3.43 -13.61
CA LYS A 45 -7.09 4.14 -14.77
C LYS A 45 -7.22 5.65 -14.60
N MET A 46 -8.39 6.16 -14.16
CA MET A 46 -8.60 7.58 -13.88
C MET A 46 -7.61 8.08 -12.81
N ILE A 47 -7.43 7.34 -11.72
CA ILE A 47 -6.46 7.70 -10.67
C ILE A 47 -5.06 7.84 -11.26
N ARG A 48 -4.59 6.87 -12.06
CA ARG A 48 -3.26 6.94 -12.66
C ARG A 48 -3.09 8.13 -13.59
N GLU A 49 -4.14 8.50 -14.33
CA GLU A 49 -4.10 9.69 -15.19
C GLU A 49 -3.94 10.98 -14.37
N VAL A 50 -4.61 11.08 -13.21
CA VAL A 50 -4.42 12.22 -12.28
C VAL A 50 -2.98 12.21 -11.74
N LEU A 51 -2.48 11.07 -11.26
CA LEU A 51 -1.11 10.95 -10.72
C LEU A 51 -0.04 11.31 -11.76
N GLN A 52 -0.31 11.05 -13.05
CA GLN A 52 0.53 11.40 -14.18
C GLN A 52 0.28 12.82 -14.73
N HIS A 53 -0.46 13.66 -14.01
CA HIS A 53 -0.78 15.03 -14.42
C HIS A 53 -1.47 15.17 -15.78
N LYS A 54 -2.23 14.14 -16.23
CA LYS A 54 -2.96 14.18 -17.49
C LYS A 54 -4.26 15.00 -17.40
N TRP A 55 -4.81 15.16 -16.21
CA TRP A 55 -5.92 16.05 -15.90
C TRP A 55 -5.91 16.43 -14.41
N ASP A 56 -6.51 17.59 -14.10
CA ASP A 56 -6.61 18.10 -12.74
C ASP A 56 -7.78 17.46 -12.00
N CYS A 57 -7.53 17.06 -10.76
CA CYS A 57 -8.53 16.59 -9.83
C CYS A 57 -8.33 17.31 -8.49
N SER A 58 -9.42 17.72 -7.86
CA SER A 58 -9.31 18.27 -6.50
C SER A 58 -8.71 17.21 -5.55
N PRO A 59 -7.99 17.63 -4.50
CA PRO A 59 -7.46 16.69 -3.50
C PRO A 59 -8.52 15.73 -2.95
N ASP A 60 -9.69 16.26 -2.55
CA ASP A 60 -10.81 15.48 -2.06
C ASP A 60 -11.33 14.50 -3.12
N GLY A 61 -11.48 14.97 -4.37
CA GLY A 61 -11.90 14.15 -5.51
C GLY A 61 -10.99 12.96 -5.73
N LEU A 62 -9.67 13.16 -5.61
CA LEU A 62 -8.70 12.08 -5.73
C LEU A 62 -8.84 11.04 -4.60
N GLN A 63 -9.08 11.46 -3.34
CA GLN A 63 -9.32 10.53 -2.24
C GLN A 63 -10.63 9.76 -2.41
N LEU A 64 -11.67 10.39 -2.95
CA LEU A 64 -12.93 9.73 -3.30
C LEU A 64 -12.72 8.69 -4.42
N LEU A 65 -11.91 8.99 -5.42
CA LEU A 65 -11.55 8.02 -6.47
C LEU A 65 -10.79 6.82 -5.90
N PHE A 66 -9.80 7.02 -5.02
CA PHE A 66 -9.11 5.93 -4.33
C PHE A 66 -10.08 5.06 -3.53
N SER A 67 -11.03 5.67 -2.81
CA SER A 67 -12.03 4.96 -2.03
C SER A 67 -13.00 4.16 -2.90
N ALA A 68 -13.41 4.74 -4.05
CA ALA A 68 -14.28 4.05 -5.00
C ALA A 68 -13.57 2.87 -5.68
N ASP A 69 -12.30 3.02 -6.10
CA ASP A 69 -11.48 1.94 -6.66
C ASP A 69 -11.36 0.78 -5.66
N ARG A 70 -11.09 1.10 -4.40
CA ARG A 70 -10.99 0.11 -3.31
C ARG A 70 -12.29 -0.61 -3.05
N ALA A 71 -13.42 0.09 -3.04
CA ALA A 71 -14.73 -0.53 -2.86
C ALA A 71 -15.01 -1.60 -3.93
N GLU A 72 -14.75 -1.27 -5.20
CA GLU A 72 -14.88 -2.21 -6.30
C GLU A 72 -13.84 -3.33 -6.27
N HIS A 73 -12.61 -3.03 -5.87
CA HIS A 73 -11.53 -4.00 -5.70
C HIS A 73 -11.85 -5.03 -4.61
N LEU A 74 -12.33 -4.58 -3.45
CA LEU A 74 -12.79 -5.46 -2.38
C LEU A 74 -13.91 -6.38 -2.88
N LYS A 75 -14.96 -5.81 -3.45
CA LYS A 75 -16.14 -6.54 -3.91
C LYS A 75 -15.83 -7.58 -4.98
N ASN A 76 -15.01 -7.21 -5.97
CA ASN A 76 -14.83 -8.01 -7.18
C ASN A 76 -13.62 -8.96 -7.13
N LYS A 77 -12.64 -8.72 -6.25
CA LYS A 77 -11.40 -9.52 -6.18
C LYS A 77 -11.08 -10.00 -4.77
N ILE A 78 -10.91 -9.09 -3.81
CA ILE A 78 -10.39 -9.43 -2.48
C ILE A 78 -11.35 -10.34 -1.71
N GLU A 79 -12.61 -9.91 -1.54
CA GLU A 79 -13.60 -10.69 -0.78
C GLU A 79 -13.90 -12.06 -1.41
N PRO A 80 -14.06 -12.20 -2.75
CA PRO A 80 -14.20 -13.50 -3.36
C PRO A 80 -13.00 -14.42 -3.13
N ALA A 81 -11.77 -13.89 -3.24
CA ALA A 81 -10.56 -14.67 -3.01
C ALA A 81 -10.48 -15.18 -1.57
N LEU A 82 -10.73 -14.29 -0.58
CA LEU A 82 -10.75 -14.65 0.83
C LEU A 82 -11.81 -15.71 1.13
N LYS A 83 -13.02 -15.58 0.56
CA LYS A 83 -14.11 -16.57 0.70
C LYS A 83 -13.74 -17.94 0.12
N ASN A 84 -12.90 -17.97 -0.91
CA ASN A 84 -12.38 -19.18 -1.52
C ASN A 84 -11.13 -19.73 -0.78
N GLY A 85 -10.79 -19.20 0.40
CA GLY A 85 -9.66 -19.67 1.22
C GLY A 85 -8.29 -19.27 0.70
N GLN A 86 -8.22 -18.31 -0.24
CA GLN A 86 -6.95 -17.79 -0.74
C GLN A 86 -6.32 -16.81 0.27
N ILE A 87 -5.00 -16.75 0.28
CA ILE A 87 -4.27 -15.67 0.93
C ILE A 87 -4.24 -14.49 -0.03
N VAL A 88 -4.70 -13.33 0.43
CA VAL A 88 -4.68 -12.10 -0.39
C VAL A 88 -3.54 -11.21 0.07
N ILE A 89 -2.71 -10.76 -0.86
CA ILE A 89 -1.65 -9.79 -0.63
C ILE A 89 -1.94 -8.56 -1.48
N THR A 90 -2.03 -7.39 -0.86
CA THR A 90 -2.15 -6.12 -1.58
C THR A 90 -0.93 -5.24 -1.38
N ASP A 91 -0.39 -4.69 -2.48
CA ASP A 91 0.60 -3.62 -2.46
C ASP A 91 -0.15 -2.29 -2.44
N ARG A 92 -0.15 -1.63 -1.28
CA ARG A 92 -0.99 -0.51 -0.85
C ARG A 92 -2.44 -0.87 -0.56
N TYR A 93 -3.00 -0.12 0.39
CA TYR A 93 -4.40 -0.21 0.79
C TYR A 93 -4.87 1.14 1.35
N PHE A 94 -5.95 1.17 2.17
CA PHE A 94 -6.52 2.44 2.65
C PHE A 94 -5.59 3.27 3.54
N PHE A 95 -4.60 2.68 4.16
CA PHE A 95 -3.59 3.41 4.93
C PHE A 95 -2.80 4.39 4.06
N SER A 96 -2.51 4.01 2.81
CA SER A 96 -1.96 4.93 1.81
C SER A 96 -2.88 6.13 1.54
N THR A 97 -4.21 5.93 1.47
CA THR A 97 -5.16 7.03 1.28
C THR A 97 -5.08 8.04 2.44
N ILE A 98 -4.99 7.55 3.68
CA ILE A 98 -4.86 8.43 4.86
C ILE A 98 -3.50 9.12 4.84
N ALA A 99 -2.40 8.38 4.62
CA ALA A 99 -1.05 8.93 4.70
C ALA A 99 -0.75 9.96 3.60
N TYR A 100 -1.08 9.64 2.36
CA TYR A 100 -0.84 10.52 1.21
C TYR A 100 -1.90 11.62 1.09
N GLY A 101 -3.14 11.32 1.50
CA GLY A 101 -4.23 12.30 1.52
C GLY A 101 -3.96 13.47 2.48
N ALA A 102 -3.29 13.20 3.60
CA ALA A 102 -2.91 14.21 4.59
C ALA A 102 -1.96 15.31 4.04
N LEU A 103 -1.40 15.15 2.84
CA LEU A 103 -0.61 16.20 2.19
C LEU A 103 -1.45 17.37 1.65
N ALA A 104 -2.70 17.12 1.31
CA ALA A 104 -3.51 18.08 0.58
C ALA A 104 -4.94 18.23 1.11
N VAL A 105 -5.31 17.39 2.08
CA VAL A 105 -6.61 17.44 2.77
C VAL A 105 -6.36 17.66 4.24
N ASP A 106 -6.81 18.81 4.76
CA ASP A 106 -6.60 19.18 6.17
C ASP A 106 -7.46 18.38 7.16
N ASP A 107 -8.52 17.70 6.66
CA ASP A 107 -9.44 16.91 7.49
C ASP A 107 -8.99 15.44 7.56
N ALA A 108 -8.10 15.15 8.51
CA ALA A 108 -7.60 13.79 8.77
C ALA A 108 -8.72 12.83 9.23
N GLU A 109 -9.73 13.33 9.92
CA GLU A 109 -10.86 12.51 10.36
C GLU A 109 -11.72 12.07 9.18
N TRP A 110 -11.98 12.97 8.24
CA TRP A 110 -12.67 12.63 7.00
C TRP A 110 -11.95 11.54 6.21
N LEU A 111 -10.61 11.62 6.09
CA LEU A 111 -9.81 10.57 5.43
C LEU A 111 -9.97 9.21 6.12
N LYS A 112 -10.01 9.18 7.45
CA LYS A 112 -10.27 7.94 8.21
C LYS A 112 -11.70 7.44 7.98
N GLN A 113 -12.69 8.33 7.97
CA GLN A 113 -14.08 7.97 7.75
C GLN A 113 -14.34 7.36 6.36
N LEU A 114 -13.63 7.81 5.31
CA LEU A 114 -13.69 7.19 3.99
C LEU A 114 -13.31 5.70 4.02
N SER A 115 -12.51 5.30 5.00
CA SER A 115 -11.98 3.94 5.12
C SER A 115 -12.74 3.08 6.15
N LYS A 116 -13.65 3.67 6.92
CA LYS A 116 -14.31 3.04 8.08
C LYS A 116 -15.03 1.71 7.78
N HIS A 117 -15.54 1.55 6.58
CA HIS A 117 -16.29 0.36 6.18
C HIS A 117 -15.45 -0.68 5.44
N PHE A 118 -14.19 -0.39 5.17
CA PHE A 118 -13.32 -1.33 4.49
C PHE A 118 -12.77 -2.37 5.47
N ARG A 119 -12.56 -3.58 4.96
CA ARG A 119 -11.93 -4.65 5.72
C ARG A 119 -10.54 -4.21 6.19
N VAL A 120 -10.26 -4.34 7.48
CA VAL A 120 -8.90 -4.17 7.99
C VAL A 120 -8.08 -5.42 7.65
N PRO A 121 -6.84 -5.28 7.14
CA PRO A 121 -5.96 -6.42 6.91
C PRO A 121 -5.65 -7.20 8.21
N ASP A 122 -5.46 -8.51 8.08
CA ASP A 122 -5.03 -9.36 9.20
C ASP A 122 -3.57 -9.06 9.58
N ILE A 123 -2.75 -8.67 8.59
CA ILE A 123 -1.34 -8.26 8.78
C ILE A 123 -1.08 -7.05 7.89
N THR A 124 -0.39 -6.04 8.42
CA THR A 124 0.11 -4.90 7.64
C THR A 124 1.61 -4.74 7.85
N PHE A 125 2.38 -4.84 6.77
CA PHE A 125 3.81 -4.55 6.77
C PHE A 125 4.04 -3.10 6.37
N LEU A 126 4.60 -2.30 7.29
CA LEU A 126 4.98 -0.92 7.03
C LEU A 126 6.49 -0.80 6.83
N PHE A 127 6.91 -0.46 5.62
CA PHE A 127 8.31 -0.39 5.22
C PHE A 127 8.93 0.95 5.60
N ARG A 128 9.82 0.93 6.60
CA ARG A 128 10.56 2.10 7.05
C ARG A 128 11.85 2.25 6.25
N LEU A 129 11.95 3.34 5.49
CA LEU A 129 13.17 3.73 4.78
C LEU A 129 13.30 5.25 4.82
N ASP A 130 14.52 5.73 4.92
CA ASP A 130 14.81 7.15 4.85
C ASP A 130 14.27 7.77 3.55
N PRO A 131 13.52 8.89 3.61
CA PRO A 131 12.94 9.54 2.43
C PRO A 131 13.95 9.86 1.34
N LYS A 132 15.17 10.25 1.71
CA LYS A 132 16.24 10.53 0.74
C LYS A 132 16.61 9.27 -0.05
N THR A 133 16.75 8.13 0.63
CA THR A 133 17.04 6.85 0.00
C THR A 133 15.87 6.40 -0.89
N CYS A 134 14.63 6.69 -0.49
CA CYS A 134 13.44 6.44 -1.32
C CYS A 134 13.54 7.19 -2.65
N ILE A 135 13.84 8.49 -2.60
CA ILE A 135 14.00 9.34 -3.79
C ILE A 135 15.14 8.83 -4.70
N GLU A 136 16.29 8.49 -4.14
CA GLU A 136 17.42 7.94 -4.89
C GLU A 136 17.02 6.65 -5.64
N ARG A 137 16.26 5.78 -4.99
CA ARG A 137 15.75 4.54 -5.61
C ARG A 137 14.72 4.81 -6.72
N ILE A 138 13.86 5.82 -6.56
CA ILE A 138 12.88 6.24 -7.58
C ILE A 138 13.61 6.77 -8.81
N GLN A 139 14.55 7.72 -8.62
CA GLN A 139 15.34 8.30 -9.71
C GLN A 139 16.13 7.25 -10.49
N GLY A 140 16.69 6.25 -9.79
CA GLY A 140 17.42 5.14 -10.42
C GLY A 140 16.59 4.24 -11.32
N ARG A 141 15.25 4.32 -11.25
CA ARG A 141 14.34 3.55 -12.12
C ARG A 141 14.04 4.22 -13.45
N GLY A 142 14.43 5.48 -13.66
CA GLY A 142 14.19 6.23 -14.89
C GLY A 142 12.71 6.53 -15.17
N SER A 143 11.85 6.47 -14.17
CA SER A 143 10.45 6.86 -14.27
C SER A 143 10.28 8.35 -14.03
N ASP A 144 9.32 8.98 -14.69
CA ASP A 144 8.92 10.35 -14.38
C ASP A 144 8.43 10.45 -12.93
N PHE A 145 8.73 11.57 -12.27
CA PHE A 145 8.26 11.81 -10.91
C PHE A 145 6.73 11.88 -10.86
N GLU A 146 6.13 11.10 -9.99
CA GLU A 146 4.71 11.20 -9.68
C GLU A 146 4.43 12.34 -8.68
N LEU A 147 3.14 12.67 -8.49
CA LEU A 147 2.64 13.82 -7.73
C LEU A 147 3.23 13.98 -6.32
N PHE A 148 3.61 12.88 -5.67
CA PHE A 148 3.99 12.84 -4.26
C PHE A 148 5.49 12.66 -3.98
N GLU A 149 6.33 12.51 -5.01
CA GLU A 149 7.73 12.11 -4.90
C GLU A 149 8.71 13.27 -4.60
N GLN A 150 8.36 14.14 -3.65
CA GLN A 150 9.22 15.23 -3.16
C GLN A 150 9.60 14.98 -1.70
N HIS A 151 10.85 15.31 -1.30
CA HIS A 151 11.40 15.00 0.02
C HIS A 151 10.49 15.43 1.18
N ASP A 152 10.09 16.69 1.22
CA ASP A 152 9.28 17.24 2.32
C ASP A 152 7.88 16.58 2.40
N LYS A 153 7.35 16.18 1.25
CA LYS A 153 6.10 15.43 1.16
C LYS A 153 6.27 14.03 1.73
N LEU A 154 7.34 13.32 1.39
CA LEU A 154 7.61 11.99 1.89
C LEU A 154 7.83 11.96 3.41
N GLU A 155 8.47 12.97 4.00
CA GLU A 155 8.54 13.10 5.46
C GLU A 155 7.17 13.23 6.11
N THR A 156 6.30 14.06 5.54
CA THR A 156 4.94 14.26 6.05
C THR A 156 4.12 12.98 5.96
N ILE A 157 4.21 12.26 4.83
CA ILE A 157 3.57 10.95 4.64
C ILE A 157 4.08 9.96 5.69
N TRP A 158 5.40 9.90 5.90
CA TRP A 158 6.00 8.98 6.86
C TRP A 158 5.48 9.23 8.28
N ARG A 159 5.46 10.48 8.74
CA ARG A 159 4.92 10.86 10.06
C ARG A 159 3.44 10.48 10.22
N THR A 160 2.68 10.51 9.13
CA THR A 160 1.28 10.08 9.14
C THR A 160 1.18 8.56 9.24
N TYR A 161 2.02 7.80 8.56
CA TYR A 161 2.09 6.34 8.72
C TYR A 161 2.47 5.92 10.15
N GLU A 162 3.39 6.62 10.81
CA GLU A 162 3.74 6.35 12.22
C GLU A 162 2.51 6.46 13.13
N LYS A 163 1.71 7.52 12.97
CA LYS A 163 0.47 7.69 13.73
C LYS A 163 -0.57 6.59 13.41
N ILE A 164 -0.71 6.23 12.14
CA ILE A 164 -1.61 5.14 11.72
C ILE A 164 -1.19 3.83 12.38
N ALA A 165 0.10 3.52 12.41
CA ALA A 165 0.62 2.28 12.99
C ALA A 165 0.40 2.19 14.51
N GLU A 166 0.27 3.33 15.21
CA GLU A 166 -0.10 3.38 16.62
C GLU A 166 -1.60 3.15 16.86
N GLU A 167 -2.44 3.52 15.90
CA GLU A 167 -3.90 3.44 16.02
C GLU A 167 -4.50 2.10 15.59
N TYR A 168 -3.86 1.44 14.61
CA TYR A 168 -4.39 0.18 14.04
C TYR A 168 -3.60 -1.03 14.53
N PRO A 169 -4.28 -2.15 14.84
CA PRO A 169 -3.61 -3.38 15.25
C PRO A 169 -2.89 -4.05 14.06
N HIS A 170 -2.01 -4.99 14.39
CA HIS A 170 -1.35 -5.88 13.42
C HIS A 170 -0.43 -5.19 12.41
N PHE A 171 0.12 -4.04 12.77
CA PHE A 171 1.22 -3.42 12.03
C PHE A 171 2.57 -4.02 12.43
N HIS A 172 3.35 -4.41 11.43
CA HIS A 172 4.74 -4.85 11.58
C HIS A 172 5.64 -3.86 10.85
N LEU A 173 6.47 -3.16 11.61
CA LEU A 173 7.43 -2.21 11.06
C LEU A 173 8.64 -2.98 10.53
N ILE A 174 8.92 -2.83 9.24
CA ILE A 174 10.01 -3.49 8.52
C ILE A 174 11.13 -2.49 8.23
N ASP A 175 12.33 -2.79 8.69
CA ASP A 175 13.53 -2.02 8.34
C ASP A 175 13.94 -2.29 6.89
N ALA A 176 13.51 -1.39 5.99
CA ALA A 176 13.75 -1.51 4.55
C ALA A 176 15.16 -1.07 4.10
N SER A 177 16.06 -0.79 5.04
CA SER A 177 17.48 -0.56 4.78
C SER A 177 18.28 -1.88 4.66
N LYS A 178 17.74 -2.99 5.19
CA LYS A 178 18.32 -4.32 5.11
C LYS A 178 18.31 -4.85 3.66
N SER A 179 19.01 -5.96 3.43
CA SER A 179 19.01 -6.65 2.15
C SER A 179 17.61 -7.23 1.82
N ILE A 180 17.36 -7.46 0.53
CA ILE A 180 16.09 -8.02 0.06
C ILE A 180 15.80 -9.37 0.74
N ASP A 181 16.83 -10.21 0.91
CA ASP A 181 16.68 -11.56 1.47
C ASP A 181 16.40 -11.50 2.98
N GLU A 182 17.10 -10.65 3.75
CA GLU A 182 16.85 -10.46 5.17
C GLU A 182 15.42 -9.98 5.43
N ILE A 183 14.93 -9.03 4.64
CA ILE A 183 13.55 -8.54 4.72
C ILE A 183 12.56 -9.66 4.38
N SER A 184 12.83 -10.41 3.31
CA SER A 184 11.98 -11.53 2.90
C SER A 184 11.88 -12.62 3.96
N ASP A 185 12.98 -12.92 4.66
CA ASP A 185 13.00 -13.90 5.73
C ASP A 185 12.29 -13.41 7.00
N GLU A 186 12.43 -12.12 7.34
CA GLU A 186 11.68 -11.50 8.43
C GLU A 186 10.17 -11.56 8.19
N ILE A 187 9.71 -11.15 7.00
CA ILE A 187 8.30 -11.22 6.57
C ILE A 187 7.79 -12.66 6.61
N TRP A 188 8.56 -13.60 6.07
CA TRP A 188 8.19 -15.01 6.07
C TRP A 188 8.00 -15.57 7.47
N LYS A 189 8.90 -15.24 8.39
CA LYS A 189 8.81 -15.69 9.80
C LYS A 189 7.51 -15.23 10.45
N ILE A 190 7.09 -14.00 10.19
CA ILE A 190 5.83 -13.45 10.72
C ILE A 190 4.65 -14.19 10.11
N VAL A 191 4.57 -14.25 8.78
CA VAL A 191 3.42 -14.85 8.09
C VAL A 191 3.29 -16.34 8.36
N SER A 192 4.41 -17.10 8.35
CA SER A 192 4.38 -18.54 8.63
C SER A 192 3.98 -18.90 10.05
N GLY A 193 4.10 -17.97 11.00
CA GLY A 193 3.61 -18.14 12.37
C GLY A 193 2.09 -18.00 12.52
N GLU A 194 1.41 -17.44 11.50
CA GLU A 194 -0.04 -17.18 11.46
C GLU A 194 -0.80 -18.14 10.50
N LEU A 195 -0.08 -19.03 9.81
CA LEU A 195 -0.63 -20.06 8.91
C LEU A 195 -1.00 -21.33 9.66
#